data_6682dc992c3aa8c80d885e78848e1d07
#
_entry.id   6682dc992c3aa8c80d885e78848e1d07
#
_cell.length_a   1.000
_cell.length_b   1.000
_cell.length_c   1.000
_cell.angle_alpha   90.00
_cell.angle_beta   90.00
_cell.angle_gamma   90.00
#
_symmetry.space_group_name_H-M   'P 1'
#
loop_
_entity.id
_entity.type
_entity.pdbx_description
1 polymer ?
#
loop_
_entity_poly.entity_id
_entity_poly.type
_entity_poly.pdbx_seq_one_letter_code
_entity_poly.pdbx_strand_id
1 'polypeptide(L)'
;MSLTHEVRGSLARCLATENIIVEHKDVDTAMFDVDKRILTLPNWKKASDVVYQMLILHETSHAIFSHNLDYTEEYENLIGYHDVVNVVEDARVEKLMKKKYPGASRTFYTAYNELNADDFFSTKDENLNELSLIDRINLYFKIGAFHQIAFNDTEDEFISRICSAETFTDVLEISQDLVAYAKKKKEEKQSSLCGDNKENSSSSSQSAPSPTDDGTQGETENSNQEDHNGRSDDSTVESKTQSSSGGGVKPDRFGGDKNDELDELES
;
A
#
# COMPACT_ATOMS: atom_id res chain seq x y z
N MET A 1 -3.29 1.46 35.51
CA MET A 1 -1.87 1.03 35.46
C MET A 1 -1.54 0.85 33.99
N SER A 2 -0.53 1.55 33.48
CA SER A 2 -0.09 1.35 32.10
C SER A 2 0.65 0.02 31.96
N LEU A 3 0.43 -0.68 30.84
CA LEU A 3 1.14 -1.92 30.54
C LEU A 3 2.63 -1.63 30.36
N THR A 4 3.47 -2.28 31.16
CA THR A 4 4.93 -2.18 31.00
C THR A 4 5.40 -2.89 29.74
N HIS A 5 6.60 -2.56 29.24
CA HIS A 5 7.22 -3.25 28.11
C HIS A 5 7.30 -4.76 28.31
N GLU A 6 7.58 -5.20 29.53
CA GLU A 6 7.66 -6.62 29.90
C GLU A 6 6.30 -7.32 29.76
N VAL A 7 5.22 -6.68 30.20
CA VAL A 7 3.85 -7.22 30.08
C VAL A 7 3.42 -7.28 28.62
N ARG A 8 3.72 -6.25 27.83
CA ARG A 8 3.47 -6.22 26.39
C ARG A 8 4.22 -7.34 25.66
N GLY A 9 5.49 -7.55 25.98
CA GLY A 9 6.29 -8.63 25.43
C GLY A 9 5.76 -10.03 25.82
N SER A 10 5.31 -10.19 27.05
CA SER A 10 4.71 -11.45 27.51
C SER A 10 3.37 -11.74 26.83
N LEU A 11 2.53 -10.72 26.67
CA LEU A 11 1.26 -10.83 25.95
C LEU A 11 1.50 -11.23 24.48
N ALA A 12 2.43 -10.58 23.80
CA ALA A 12 2.76 -10.87 22.42
C ALA A 12 3.20 -12.33 22.21
N ARG A 13 4.12 -12.83 23.04
CA ARG A 13 4.58 -14.24 22.97
C ARG A 13 3.45 -15.23 23.27
N CYS A 14 2.60 -14.91 24.24
CA CYS A 14 1.44 -15.75 24.57
C CYS A 14 0.46 -15.84 23.40
N LEU A 15 0.16 -14.73 22.74
CA LEU A 15 -0.75 -14.68 21.59
C LEU A 15 -0.16 -15.37 20.35
N ALA A 16 1.11 -15.09 20.05
CA ALA A 16 1.81 -15.72 18.93
C ALA A 16 2.00 -17.24 19.11
N THR A 17 1.84 -17.76 20.34
CA THR A 17 2.10 -19.18 20.70
C THR A 17 3.53 -19.63 20.41
N GLU A 18 4.47 -18.69 20.35
CA GLU A 18 5.89 -18.91 20.10
C GLU A 18 6.75 -17.85 20.81
N ASN A 19 8.04 -18.09 20.90
CA ASN A 19 8.99 -17.19 21.56
C ASN A 19 9.54 -16.14 20.59
N ILE A 20 8.68 -15.21 20.17
CA ILE A 20 9.09 -14.06 19.34
C ILE A 20 9.95 -13.09 20.12
N ILE A 21 10.83 -12.37 19.42
CA ILE A 21 11.59 -11.25 19.97
C ILE A 21 10.70 -10.01 19.95
N VAL A 22 10.58 -9.31 21.10
CA VAL A 22 9.78 -8.08 21.19
C VAL A 22 10.67 -6.92 21.55
N GLU A 23 10.72 -5.94 20.67
CA GLU A 23 11.52 -4.72 20.80
C GLU A 23 10.61 -3.50 20.91
N HIS A 24 11.08 -2.46 21.59
CA HIS A 24 10.41 -1.15 21.65
C HIS A 24 11.36 -0.10 21.07
N LYS A 25 10.93 0.58 20.02
CA LYS A 25 11.74 1.55 19.28
C LYS A 25 10.97 2.84 19.02
N ASP A 26 11.69 3.91 18.72
CA ASP A 26 11.09 5.15 18.24
C ASP A 26 10.81 4.99 16.73
N VAL A 27 9.65 4.43 16.44
CA VAL A 27 9.12 4.16 15.10
C VAL A 27 7.69 4.70 15.01
N ASP A 28 7.23 4.98 13.80
CA ASP A 28 5.91 5.56 13.56
C ASP A 28 4.77 4.60 13.86
N THR A 29 5.01 3.30 13.69
CA THR A 29 4.00 2.26 13.91
C THR A 29 4.63 0.96 14.38
N ALA A 30 3.80 -0.01 14.78
CA ALA A 30 4.23 -1.38 15.04
C ALA A 30 4.54 -2.11 13.73
N MET A 31 5.39 -3.12 13.80
CA MET A 31 5.70 -4.00 12.68
C MET A 31 6.14 -5.38 13.15
N PHE A 32 5.86 -6.41 12.36
CA PHE A 32 6.33 -7.76 12.59
C PHE A 32 7.20 -8.24 11.42
N ASP A 33 8.47 -8.54 11.71
CA ASP A 33 9.38 -9.18 10.75
C ASP A 33 9.10 -10.68 10.78
N VAL A 34 8.46 -11.18 9.72
CA VAL A 34 8.03 -12.58 9.62
C VAL A 34 9.23 -13.53 9.56
N ASP A 35 10.32 -13.15 8.91
CA ASP A 35 11.50 -14.00 8.75
C ASP A 35 12.33 -14.07 10.04
N LYS A 36 12.57 -12.92 10.66
CA LYS A 36 13.36 -12.83 11.89
C LYS A 36 12.55 -13.09 13.16
N ARG A 37 11.21 -13.16 13.02
CA ARG A 37 10.29 -13.32 14.16
C ARG A 37 10.46 -12.22 15.21
N ILE A 38 10.58 -10.97 14.76
CA ILE A 38 10.76 -9.79 15.60
C ILE A 38 9.52 -8.90 15.52
N LEU A 39 8.89 -8.67 16.66
CA LEU A 39 7.85 -7.68 16.86
C LEU A 39 8.48 -6.37 17.34
N THR A 40 8.37 -5.31 16.54
CA THR A 40 8.76 -3.96 16.94
C THR A 40 7.50 -3.16 17.32
N LEU A 41 7.48 -2.64 18.54
CA LEU A 41 6.41 -1.78 19.04
C LEU A 41 6.90 -0.33 19.17
N PRO A 42 6.08 0.66 18.81
CA PRO A 42 6.45 2.07 18.94
C PRO A 42 6.50 2.53 20.41
N ASN A 43 7.33 3.54 20.70
CA ASN A 43 7.38 4.21 22.00
C ASN A 43 6.42 5.42 22.04
N TRP A 44 5.15 5.22 21.73
CA TRP A 44 4.17 6.32 21.74
C TRP A 44 3.87 6.77 23.17
N LYS A 45 4.04 8.08 23.42
CA LYS A 45 3.82 8.68 24.75
C LYS A 45 2.36 8.81 25.13
N LYS A 46 1.46 8.89 24.15
CA LYS A 46 0.03 9.17 24.36
C LYS A 46 -0.89 7.99 24.11
N ALA A 47 -0.40 6.91 23.50
CA ALA A 47 -1.22 5.75 23.21
C ALA A 47 -1.68 5.05 24.48
N SER A 48 -2.95 4.71 24.53
CA SER A 48 -3.55 3.97 25.65
C SER A 48 -3.11 2.49 25.64
N ASP A 49 -3.39 1.81 26.73
CA ASP A 49 -3.13 0.37 26.82
C ASP A 49 -3.97 -0.44 25.82
N VAL A 50 -5.18 0.04 25.45
CA VAL A 50 -6.01 -0.66 24.47
C VAL A 50 -5.45 -0.52 23.06
N VAL A 51 -4.85 0.62 22.72
CA VAL A 51 -4.13 0.80 21.44
C VAL A 51 -2.93 -0.13 21.38
N TYR A 52 -2.13 -0.22 22.43
CA TYR A 52 -1.02 -1.18 22.46
C TYR A 52 -1.47 -2.63 22.38
N GLN A 53 -2.58 -3.00 23.03
CA GLN A 53 -3.15 -4.34 22.91
C GLN A 53 -3.59 -4.64 21.46
N MET A 54 -4.18 -3.66 20.78
CA MET A 54 -4.57 -3.78 19.38
C MET A 54 -3.34 -3.96 18.48
N LEU A 55 -2.30 -3.13 18.65
CA LEU A 55 -1.05 -3.28 17.89
C LEU A 55 -0.43 -4.67 18.09
N ILE A 56 -0.39 -5.17 19.33
CA ILE A 56 0.10 -6.52 19.62
C ILE A 56 -0.78 -7.59 18.95
N LEU A 57 -2.10 -7.45 19.02
CA LEU A 57 -3.02 -8.38 18.36
C LEU A 57 -2.83 -8.38 16.84
N HIS A 58 -2.69 -7.20 16.23
CA HIS A 58 -2.47 -7.03 14.80
C HIS A 58 -1.17 -7.72 14.37
N GLU A 59 -0.04 -7.34 14.97
CA GLU A 59 1.27 -7.87 14.59
C GLU A 59 1.41 -9.38 14.92
N THR A 60 0.84 -9.83 16.01
CA THR A 60 0.84 -11.28 16.30
C THR A 60 -0.09 -12.06 15.40
N SER A 61 -1.08 -11.41 14.74
CA SER A 61 -1.87 -12.08 13.71
C SER A 61 -1.02 -12.41 12.47
N HIS A 62 -0.11 -11.52 12.09
CA HIS A 62 0.90 -11.84 11.05
C HIS A 62 1.82 -12.97 11.49
N ALA A 63 2.26 -12.97 12.76
CA ALA A 63 3.07 -14.06 13.29
C ALA A 63 2.41 -15.43 13.16
N ILE A 64 1.08 -15.49 13.30
CA ILE A 64 0.32 -16.75 13.28
C ILE A 64 -0.12 -17.15 11.88
N PHE A 65 -0.56 -16.18 11.07
CA PHE A 65 -1.31 -16.44 9.84
C PHE A 65 -0.55 -16.07 8.56
N SER A 66 0.46 -15.19 8.62
CA SER A 66 1.32 -14.86 7.49
C SER A 66 2.58 -15.71 7.53
N HIS A 67 2.44 -17.00 7.22
CA HIS A 67 3.57 -17.90 7.13
C HIS A 67 4.32 -17.63 5.83
N ASN A 68 5.64 -17.89 5.86
CA ASN A 68 6.59 -17.74 4.77
C ASN A 68 5.89 -17.60 3.42
N LEU A 69 5.87 -16.37 2.94
CA LEU A 69 5.40 -16.07 1.61
C LEU A 69 6.35 -16.80 0.68
N ASP A 70 6.02 -18.03 0.32
CA ASP A 70 6.68 -18.65 -0.82
C ASP A 70 6.48 -17.66 -1.95
N TYR A 71 7.58 -17.03 -2.37
CA TYR A 71 7.60 -16.11 -3.51
C TYR A 71 7.11 -16.85 -4.72
N THR A 72 5.80 -16.82 -4.90
CA THR A 72 5.15 -17.41 -6.07
C THR A 72 5.28 -16.42 -7.22
N GLU A 73 5.14 -16.90 -8.44
CA GLU A 73 5.12 -16.04 -9.63
C GLU A 73 4.03 -14.96 -9.51
N GLU A 74 2.91 -15.27 -8.83
CA GLU A 74 1.84 -14.33 -8.56
C GLU A 74 2.29 -13.17 -7.67
N TYR A 75 3.11 -13.44 -6.64
CA TYR A 75 3.66 -12.40 -5.78
C TYR A 75 4.69 -11.54 -6.51
N GLU A 76 5.53 -12.15 -7.36
CA GLU A 76 6.49 -11.41 -8.18
C GLU A 76 5.80 -10.39 -9.10
N ASN A 77 4.63 -10.73 -9.65
CA ASN A 77 3.81 -9.83 -10.47
C ASN A 77 3.21 -8.65 -9.68
N LEU A 78 3.23 -8.72 -8.35
CA LEU A 78 2.76 -7.67 -7.43
C LEU A 78 3.91 -6.89 -6.78
N ILE A 79 5.16 -7.10 -7.22
CA ILE A 79 6.28 -6.23 -6.84
C ILE A 79 5.98 -4.83 -7.33
N GLY A 80 5.96 -3.85 -6.43
CA GLY A 80 5.49 -2.49 -6.72
C GLY A 80 4.07 -2.19 -6.21
N TYR A 81 3.29 -3.22 -5.87
CA TYR A 81 1.93 -3.10 -5.32
C TYR A 81 1.82 -3.70 -3.92
N HIS A 82 2.90 -3.63 -3.14
CA HIS A 82 2.95 -4.16 -1.77
C HIS A 82 1.86 -3.59 -0.87
N ASP A 83 1.49 -2.32 -1.06
CA ASP A 83 0.45 -1.68 -0.27
C ASP A 83 -0.92 -2.31 -0.48
N VAL A 84 -1.24 -2.72 -1.72
CA VAL A 84 -2.48 -3.44 -2.02
C VAL A 84 -2.49 -4.79 -1.29
N VAL A 85 -1.40 -5.55 -1.40
CA VAL A 85 -1.25 -6.85 -0.72
C VAL A 85 -1.37 -6.68 0.79
N ASN A 86 -0.70 -5.67 1.36
CA ASN A 86 -0.73 -5.39 2.80
C ASN A 86 -2.14 -5.08 3.28
N VAL A 87 -2.90 -4.22 2.58
CA VAL A 87 -4.27 -3.87 2.97
C VAL A 87 -5.18 -5.09 2.96
N VAL A 88 -5.09 -5.94 1.94
CA VAL A 88 -5.91 -7.17 1.84
C VAL A 88 -5.48 -8.19 2.90
N GLU A 89 -4.17 -8.36 3.12
CA GLU A 89 -3.64 -9.25 4.15
C GLU A 89 -4.03 -8.81 5.56
N ASP A 90 -3.90 -7.51 5.88
CA ASP A 90 -4.33 -6.94 7.16
C ASP A 90 -5.78 -7.30 7.47
N ALA A 91 -6.67 -7.08 6.50
CA ALA A 91 -8.08 -7.41 6.65
C ALA A 91 -8.30 -8.91 6.93
N ARG A 92 -7.56 -9.78 6.22
CA ARG A 92 -7.62 -11.23 6.40
C ARG A 92 -7.11 -11.66 7.79
N VAL A 93 -5.90 -11.25 8.17
CA VAL A 93 -5.28 -11.70 9.42
C VAL A 93 -6.02 -11.17 10.65
N GLU A 94 -6.52 -9.93 10.61
CA GLU A 94 -7.37 -9.40 11.67
C GLU A 94 -8.69 -10.18 11.81
N LYS A 95 -9.33 -10.54 10.68
CA LYS A 95 -10.53 -11.40 10.70
C LYS A 95 -10.22 -12.74 11.35
N LEU A 96 -9.13 -13.39 10.97
CA LEU A 96 -8.71 -14.68 11.54
C LEU A 96 -8.37 -14.55 13.02
N MET A 97 -7.73 -13.45 13.45
CA MET A 97 -7.43 -13.16 14.83
C MET A 97 -8.71 -12.99 15.67
N LYS A 98 -9.69 -12.24 15.15
CA LYS A 98 -11.01 -12.07 15.77
C LYS A 98 -11.79 -13.40 15.86
N LYS A 99 -11.62 -14.29 14.88
CA LYS A 99 -12.20 -15.65 14.89
C LYS A 99 -11.53 -16.53 15.93
N LYS A 100 -10.19 -16.47 16.05
CA LYS A 100 -9.40 -17.25 17.02
C LYS A 100 -9.61 -16.77 18.45
N TYR A 101 -9.65 -15.46 18.65
CA TYR A 101 -9.83 -14.81 19.94
C TYR A 101 -11.02 -13.85 19.90
N PRO A 102 -12.26 -14.30 20.22
CA PRO A 102 -13.47 -13.45 20.07
C PRO A 102 -13.41 -12.12 20.83
N GLY A 103 -12.66 -12.08 21.95
CA GLY A 103 -12.43 -10.84 22.72
C GLY A 103 -11.63 -9.78 21.96
N ALA A 104 -10.84 -10.17 20.96
CA ALA A 104 -10.06 -9.27 20.13
C ALA A 104 -10.95 -8.25 19.39
N SER A 105 -12.15 -8.65 18.96
CA SER A 105 -13.09 -7.76 18.27
C SER A 105 -13.37 -6.48 19.05
N ARG A 106 -13.53 -6.59 20.38
CA ARG A 106 -13.72 -5.42 21.24
C ARG A 106 -12.47 -4.55 21.32
N THR A 107 -11.30 -5.17 21.41
CA THR A 107 -10.03 -4.45 21.48
C THR A 107 -9.78 -3.66 20.18
N PHE A 108 -9.94 -4.30 19.01
CA PHE A 108 -9.84 -3.63 17.72
C PHE A 108 -10.82 -2.47 17.60
N TYR A 109 -12.10 -2.69 17.89
CA TYR A 109 -13.12 -1.64 17.83
C TYR A 109 -12.79 -0.44 18.73
N THR A 110 -12.40 -0.69 19.99
CA THR A 110 -12.11 0.39 20.93
C THR A 110 -10.84 1.16 20.55
N ALA A 111 -9.78 0.45 20.14
CA ALA A 111 -8.53 1.06 19.74
C ALA A 111 -8.67 1.88 18.44
N TYR A 112 -9.35 1.36 17.43
CA TYR A 112 -9.60 2.11 16.20
C TYR A 112 -10.50 3.33 16.43
N ASN A 113 -11.49 3.25 17.34
CA ASN A 113 -12.27 4.43 17.75
C ASN A 113 -11.39 5.50 18.41
N GLU A 114 -10.46 5.12 19.28
CA GLU A 114 -9.51 6.03 19.92
C GLU A 114 -8.59 6.68 18.90
N LEU A 115 -7.96 5.90 18.02
CA LEU A 115 -7.10 6.39 16.95
C LEU A 115 -7.86 7.30 15.97
N ASN A 116 -9.09 6.97 15.63
CA ASN A 116 -9.95 7.81 14.79
C ASN A 116 -10.30 9.14 15.48
N ALA A 117 -10.59 9.13 16.79
CA ALA A 117 -10.85 10.34 17.55
C ALA A 117 -9.63 11.26 17.62
N ASP A 118 -8.42 10.69 17.67
CA ASP A 118 -7.15 11.41 17.66
C ASP A 118 -6.69 11.81 16.24
N ASP A 119 -7.51 11.52 15.23
CA ASP A 119 -7.22 11.79 13.82
C ASP A 119 -5.95 11.13 13.28
N PHE A 120 -5.66 9.95 13.80
CA PHE A 120 -4.50 9.16 13.37
C PHE A 120 -4.53 8.82 11.87
N PHE A 121 -5.72 8.66 11.30
CA PHE A 121 -5.93 8.35 9.90
C PHE A 121 -6.08 9.61 9.02
N SER A 122 -5.94 10.82 9.58
CA SER A 122 -6.06 12.10 8.86
C SER A 122 -7.39 12.23 8.07
N THR A 123 -8.49 11.83 8.71
CA THR A 123 -9.81 11.73 8.04
C THR A 123 -10.74 12.90 8.32
N LYS A 124 -10.39 13.82 9.27
CA LYS A 124 -11.31 14.85 9.76
C LYS A 124 -11.76 15.87 8.71
N ASP A 125 -10.84 16.23 7.83
CA ASP A 125 -11.07 17.30 6.84
C ASP A 125 -11.13 16.74 5.41
N GLU A 126 -11.17 15.43 5.24
CA GLU A 126 -11.13 14.77 3.94
C GLU A 126 -12.48 14.14 3.56
N ASN A 127 -12.82 14.22 2.27
CA ASN A 127 -13.92 13.44 1.72
C ASN A 127 -13.43 12.02 1.43
N LEU A 128 -13.72 11.10 2.34
CA LEU A 128 -13.23 9.72 2.25
C LEU A 128 -13.65 9.01 0.97
N ASN A 129 -14.72 9.46 0.31
CA ASN A 129 -15.20 8.86 -0.94
C ASN A 129 -14.42 9.33 -2.18
N GLU A 130 -13.57 10.33 -2.04
CA GLU A 130 -12.66 10.81 -3.10
C GLU A 130 -11.26 10.19 -3.01
N LEU A 131 -10.99 9.46 -1.95
CA LEU A 131 -9.74 8.72 -1.80
C LEU A 131 -9.63 7.58 -2.80
N SER A 132 -8.42 7.09 -3.01
CA SER A 132 -8.16 5.93 -3.83
C SER A 132 -8.95 4.70 -3.36
N LEU A 133 -9.22 3.76 -4.25
CA LEU A 133 -9.97 2.56 -3.89
C LEU A 133 -9.28 1.79 -2.75
N ILE A 134 -7.95 1.68 -2.81
CA ILE A 134 -7.20 0.93 -1.79
C ILE A 134 -7.22 1.62 -0.42
N ASP A 135 -7.16 2.96 -0.39
CA ASP A 135 -7.31 3.73 0.84
C ASP A 135 -8.71 3.58 1.44
N ARG A 136 -9.75 3.65 0.59
CA ARG A 136 -11.14 3.42 1.02
C ARG A 136 -11.34 2.02 1.58
N ILE A 137 -10.75 0.99 0.96
CA ILE A 137 -10.76 -0.38 1.46
C ILE A 137 -10.07 -0.46 2.82
N ASN A 138 -8.87 0.10 2.95
CA ASN A 138 -8.12 0.11 4.21
C ASN A 138 -8.91 0.77 5.35
N LEU A 139 -9.44 1.97 5.09
CA LEU A 139 -10.29 2.69 6.05
C LEU A 139 -11.57 1.92 6.40
N TYR A 140 -12.19 1.28 5.42
CA TYR A 140 -13.40 0.49 5.65
C TYR A 140 -13.17 -0.64 6.67
N PHE A 141 -12.07 -1.39 6.53
CA PHE A 141 -11.77 -2.48 7.46
C PHE A 141 -11.31 -2.01 8.85
N LYS A 142 -10.71 -0.82 8.96
CA LYS A 142 -10.20 -0.26 10.22
C LYS A 142 -11.24 0.62 10.93
N ILE A 143 -11.83 1.56 10.22
CA ILE A 143 -12.74 2.57 10.82
C ILE A 143 -14.11 2.67 10.16
N GLY A 144 -14.48 1.78 9.25
CA GLY A 144 -15.78 1.79 8.58
C GLY A 144 -16.98 1.68 9.52
N ALA A 145 -16.77 1.22 10.77
CA ALA A 145 -17.81 1.26 11.81
C ALA A 145 -18.18 2.68 12.25
N PHE A 146 -17.31 3.68 11.97
CA PHE A 146 -17.46 5.09 12.39
C PHE A 146 -17.71 6.03 11.23
N HIS A 147 -17.46 5.62 9.97
CA HIS A 147 -17.55 6.41 8.77
C HIS A 147 -18.35 5.70 7.69
N GLN A 148 -19.13 6.48 6.92
CA GLN A 148 -19.78 5.96 5.72
C GLN A 148 -18.83 6.07 4.54
N ILE A 149 -18.30 4.94 4.11
CA ILE A 149 -17.42 4.82 2.95
C ILE A 149 -18.23 4.13 1.84
N ALA A 150 -18.40 4.82 0.71
CA ALA A 150 -19.18 4.31 -0.40
C ALA A 150 -18.33 3.51 -1.38
N PHE A 151 -18.92 2.42 -1.87
CA PHE A 151 -18.38 1.60 -2.95
C PHE A 151 -19.44 1.44 -4.04
N ASN A 152 -19.03 1.27 -5.29
CA ASN A 152 -19.92 0.86 -6.36
C ASN A 152 -20.07 -0.67 -6.38
N ASP A 153 -20.98 -1.20 -7.20
CA ASP A 153 -21.31 -2.64 -7.23
C ASP A 153 -20.06 -3.53 -7.45
N THR A 154 -19.13 -3.11 -8.32
CA THR A 154 -17.88 -3.86 -8.57
C THR A 154 -16.93 -3.77 -7.38
N GLU A 155 -16.83 -2.61 -6.74
CA GLU A 155 -16.01 -2.40 -5.56
C GLU A 155 -16.56 -3.16 -4.34
N ASP A 156 -17.87 -3.24 -4.19
CA ASP A 156 -18.54 -4.06 -3.16
C ASP A 156 -18.25 -5.56 -3.32
N GLU A 157 -18.05 -6.03 -4.57
CA GLU A 157 -17.60 -7.39 -4.83
C GLU A 157 -16.18 -7.64 -4.25
N PHE A 158 -15.24 -6.69 -4.39
CA PHE A 158 -13.94 -6.78 -3.75
C PHE A 158 -14.04 -6.83 -2.22
N ILE A 159 -14.86 -5.96 -1.61
CA ILE A 159 -15.10 -5.99 -0.17
C ILE A 159 -15.61 -7.38 0.26
N SER A 160 -16.55 -7.96 -0.46
CA SER A 160 -17.12 -9.27 -0.17
C SER A 160 -16.07 -10.38 -0.29
N ARG A 161 -15.20 -10.33 -1.30
CA ARG A 161 -14.10 -11.27 -1.48
C ARG A 161 -13.06 -11.15 -0.36
N ILE A 162 -12.67 -9.95 0.03
CA ILE A 162 -11.73 -9.71 1.15
C ILE A 162 -12.34 -10.23 2.45
N CYS A 163 -13.62 -9.98 2.71
CA CYS A 163 -14.32 -10.52 3.87
C CYS A 163 -14.30 -12.06 3.91
N SER A 164 -14.29 -12.73 2.76
CA SER A 164 -14.28 -14.19 2.66
C SER A 164 -12.89 -14.81 2.59
N ALA A 165 -11.83 -14.04 2.31
CA ALA A 165 -10.46 -14.54 2.16
C ALA A 165 -9.99 -15.31 3.43
N GLU A 166 -9.53 -16.54 3.27
CA GLU A 166 -9.04 -17.40 4.35
C GLU A 166 -7.55 -17.71 4.20
N THR A 167 -7.04 -17.76 2.96
CA THR A 167 -5.67 -18.11 2.61
C THR A 167 -4.89 -16.92 2.08
N PHE A 168 -3.56 -17.01 2.08
CA PHE A 168 -2.73 -15.99 1.43
C PHE A 168 -2.86 -16.02 -0.11
N THR A 169 -3.17 -17.17 -0.69
CA THR A 169 -3.49 -17.27 -2.12
C THR A 169 -4.71 -16.40 -2.47
N ASP A 170 -5.75 -16.41 -1.62
CA ASP A 170 -6.91 -15.53 -1.83
C ASP A 170 -6.49 -14.06 -1.82
N VAL A 171 -5.53 -13.68 -0.95
CA VAL A 171 -4.99 -12.31 -0.89
C VAL A 171 -4.31 -11.94 -2.20
N LEU A 172 -3.46 -12.81 -2.74
CA LEU A 172 -2.75 -12.55 -3.99
C LEU A 172 -3.71 -12.42 -5.17
N GLU A 173 -4.68 -13.31 -5.29
CA GLU A 173 -5.70 -13.26 -6.35
C GLU A 173 -6.52 -11.97 -6.28
N ILE A 174 -6.99 -11.60 -5.09
CA ILE A 174 -7.75 -10.37 -4.89
C ILE A 174 -6.90 -9.14 -5.21
N SER A 175 -5.64 -9.14 -4.77
CA SER A 175 -4.72 -8.02 -5.01
C SER A 175 -4.41 -7.83 -6.50
N GLN A 176 -4.21 -8.92 -7.25
CA GLN A 176 -4.02 -8.88 -8.71
C GLN A 176 -5.24 -8.24 -9.40
N ASP A 177 -6.44 -8.67 -9.01
CA ASP A 177 -7.67 -8.15 -9.59
C ASP A 177 -7.90 -6.67 -9.23
N LEU A 178 -7.56 -6.24 -8.00
CA LEU A 178 -7.62 -4.84 -7.57
C LEU A 178 -6.67 -3.96 -8.40
N VAL A 179 -5.43 -4.41 -8.59
CA VAL A 179 -4.44 -3.69 -9.42
C VAL A 179 -4.91 -3.60 -10.87
N ALA A 180 -5.44 -4.69 -11.43
CA ALA A 180 -5.98 -4.69 -12.79
C ALA A 180 -7.17 -3.73 -12.94
N TYR A 181 -8.06 -3.69 -11.95
CA TYR A 181 -9.20 -2.78 -11.91
C TYR A 181 -8.76 -1.30 -11.82
N ALA A 182 -7.80 -0.99 -10.95
CA ALA A 182 -7.27 0.36 -10.82
C ALA A 182 -6.62 0.85 -12.12
N LYS A 183 -5.79 0.02 -12.77
CA LYS A 183 -5.19 0.32 -14.08
C LYS A 183 -6.25 0.61 -15.15
N LYS A 184 -7.27 -0.23 -15.25
CA LYS A 184 -8.36 -0.05 -16.21
C LYS A 184 -9.11 1.27 -15.98
N LYS A 185 -9.42 1.60 -14.73
CA LYS A 185 -10.08 2.88 -14.41
C LYS A 185 -9.23 4.10 -14.80
N LYS A 186 -7.92 4.04 -14.58
CA LYS A 186 -7.01 5.11 -15.01
C LYS A 186 -7.02 5.29 -16.52
N GLU A 187 -6.94 4.21 -17.28
CA GLU A 187 -7.00 4.25 -18.74
C GLU A 187 -8.32 4.85 -19.26
N GLU A 188 -9.45 4.48 -18.65
CA GLU A 188 -10.75 5.02 -18.97
C GLU A 188 -10.85 6.53 -18.69
N LYS A 189 -10.29 6.99 -17.57
CA LYS A 189 -10.25 8.41 -17.19
C LYS A 189 -9.36 9.22 -18.14
N GLN A 190 -8.20 8.69 -18.53
CA GLN A 190 -7.31 9.34 -19.50
C GLN A 190 -7.91 9.42 -20.90
N SER A 191 -8.61 8.38 -21.35
CA SER A 191 -9.26 8.38 -22.66
C SER A 191 -10.41 9.36 -22.73
N SER A 192 -11.16 9.55 -21.63
CA SER A 192 -12.25 10.54 -21.58
C SER A 192 -11.74 11.98 -21.59
N LEU A 193 -10.59 12.27 -20.98
CA LEU A 193 -9.97 13.60 -21.00
C LEU A 193 -9.37 13.96 -22.37
N CYS A 194 -8.97 12.96 -23.17
CA CYS A 194 -8.45 13.20 -24.53
C CYS A 194 -9.57 13.34 -25.60
N GLY A 195 -10.82 12.96 -25.27
CA GLY A 195 -11.95 13.01 -26.18
C GLY A 195 -12.55 14.41 -26.42
N ASP A 196 -12.46 15.31 -25.45
CA ASP A 196 -13.11 16.64 -25.50
C ASP A 196 -12.36 17.71 -26.29
N ASN A 197 -11.19 17.42 -26.87
CA ASN A 197 -10.40 18.38 -27.63
C ASN A 197 -10.52 18.27 -29.17
N LYS A 198 -11.50 17.49 -29.71
CA LYS A 198 -11.66 17.28 -31.16
C LYS A 198 -12.86 17.93 -31.82
N GLU A 199 -13.68 18.67 -31.10
CA GLU A 199 -14.83 19.36 -31.71
C GLU A 199 -14.78 20.89 -31.58
N ASN A 200 -13.70 21.53 -32.03
CA ASN A 200 -13.79 22.96 -32.36
C ASN A 200 -12.65 23.45 -33.30
N SER A 201 -12.60 22.91 -34.52
CA SER A 201 -11.92 23.62 -35.63
C SER A 201 -12.44 23.13 -36.98
N SER A 202 -13.64 23.59 -37.31
CA SER A 202 -14.10 23.61 -38.71
C SER A 202 -14.81 24.95 -38.99
N SER A 203 -14.10 25.92 -39.50
CA SER A 203 -14.65 26.85 -40.51
C SER A 203 -13.53 27.66 -41.17
N SER A 204 -13.39 27.36 -42.43
CA SER A 204 -13.19 28.26 -43.59
C SER A 204 -12.04 29.28 -43.61
N SER A 205 -11.10 29.15 -44.53
CA SER A 205 -11.22 29.85 -45.82
C SER A 205 -10.08 29.53 -46.77
N GLN A 206 -10.49 29.42 -48.04
CA GLN A 206 -9.70 29.23 -49.25
C GLN A 206 -8.72 30.40 -49.51
N SER A 207 -7.53 30.10 -50.01
CA SER A 207 -7.04 30.60 -51.29
C SER A 207 -5.57 30.20 -51.55
N ALA A 208 -5.35 29.56 -52.68
CA ALA A 208 -4.06 29.38 -53.33
C ALA A 208 -3.87 30.53 -54.35
N PRO A 209 -2.79 30.65 -55.18
CA PRO A 209 -1.60 29.80 -55.36
C PRO A 209 -0.25 30.53 -55.52
N SER A 210 0.83 29.78 -55.45
CA SER A 210 2.16 29.73 -56.10
C SER A 210 2.74 30.94 -56.87
N PRO A 211 4.03 30.93 -57.33
CA PRO A 211 5.20 30.12 -57.10
C PRO A 211 6.56 30.90 -57.05
N THR A 212 7.68 30.14 -57.19
CA THR A 212 9.07 30.50 -57.54
C THR A 212 10.00 30.73 -56.33
N ASP A 213 11.12 30.19 -56.24
CA ASP A 213 12.21 29.59 -57.04
C ASP A 213 13.52 29.80 -56.25
N ASP A 214 14.46 28.87 -56.47
CA ASP A 214 15.91 29.00 -56.42
C ASP A 214 16.69 29.03 -55.08
N GLY A 215 17.41 27.99 -54.79
CA GLY A 215 18.85 27.90 -55.07
C GLY A 215 19.76 27.81 -53.84
N THR A 216 20.51 26.74 -53.85
CA THR A 216 21.93 26.63 -53.54
C THR A 216 22.36 26.01 -52.19
N GLN A 217 22.76 24.76 -52.30
CA GLN A 217 24.02 24.07 -51.93
C GLN A 217 24.86 24.61 -50.74
N GLY A 218 25.30 23.68 -49.96
CA GLY A 218 26.47 23.82 -49.09
C GLY A 218 26.72 22.60 -48.21
N GLU A 219 27.42 21.60 -48.74
CA GLU A 219 28.06 20.46 -48.04
C GLU A 219 29.15 20.97 -47.10
N THR A 220 29.41 20.17 -46.06
CA THR A 220 30.71 19.56 -45.65
C THR A 220 30.60 19.03 -44.24
N GLU A 221 30.66 17.79 -44.10
CA GLU A 221 31.70 16.79 -43.77
C GLU A 221 32.58 17.08 -42.56
N ASN A 222 32.66 16.01 -41.81
CA ASN A 222 33.84 15.40 -41.15
C ASN A 222 34.10 15.75 -39.69
N SER A 223 34.38 14.90 -38.85
CA SER A 223 35.03 13.61 -38.70
C SER A 223 35.57 13.49 -37.27
N ASN A 224 35.48 12.28 -36.72
CA ASN A 224 36.51 11.57 -35.92
C ASN A 224 37.06 12.24 -34.65
N GLN A 225 37.35 11.55 -33.59
CA GLN A 225 37.91 10.23 -33.29
C GLN A 225 38.05 10.12 -31.76
N GLU A 226 37.81 8.93 -31.22
CA GLU A 226 38.62 8.07 -30.37
C GLU A 226 39.54 8.75 -29.32
N ASP A 227 39.56 8.33 -28.06
CA ASP A 227 40.24 7.15 -27.56
C ASP A 227 40.25 7.06 -26.04
N HIS A 228 40.08 5.83 -25.56
CA HIS A 228 40.83 5.06 -24.59
C HIS A 228 40.77 5.30 -23.06
N ASN A 229 40.46 4.18 -22.46
CA ASN A 229 41.16 3.56 -21.28
C ASN A 229 40.76 4.06 -19.89
N GLY A 230 40.18 3.29 -19.04
CA GLY A 230 40.62 1.98 -18.60
C GLY A 230 40.52 1.90 -17.09
N ARG A 231 40.15 0.76 -16.61
CA ARG A 231 40.41 0.22 -15.29
C ARG A 231 39.28 0.20 -14.26
N SER A 232 38.73 -1.01 -14.21
CA SER A 232 38.31 -1.78 -13.03
C SER A 232 38.63 -1.17 -11.67
N ASP A 233 37.56 -1.07 -10.85
CA ASP A 233 37.67 -1.56 -9.47
C ASP A 233 36.32 -2.11 -9.00
N ASP A 234 36.46 -3.27 -8.46
CA ASP A 234 35.56 -4.12 -7.71
C ASP A 234 34.85 -3.33 -6.60
N SER A 235 33.52 -3.29 -6.60
CA SER A 235 32.77 -3.02 -5.40
C SER A 235 31.50 -3.88 -5.39
N THR A 236 31.58 -4.89 -4.59
CA THR A 236 30.52 -5.72 -4.02
C THR A 236 29.18 -5.01 -3.96
N VAL A 237 28.24 -5.48 -4.79
CA VAL A 237 26.84 -5.12 -4.66
C VAL A 237 26.28 -5.92 -3.48
N GLU A 238 26.22 -5.31 -2.32
CA GLU A 238 25.33 -5.76 -1.26
C GLU A 238 23.90 -5.54 -1.74
N SER A 239 23.27 -6.61 -2.17
CA SER A 239 21.84 -6.67 -2.36
C SER A 239 21.15 -6.49 -1.00
N LYS A 240 20.71 -5.27 -0.70
CA LYS A 240 19.71 -5.04 0.35
C LYS A 240 18.40 -5.64 -0.10
N THR A 241 18.17 -6.87 0.26
CA THR A 241 16.83 -7.43 0.37
C THR A 241 16.10 -6.66 1.48
N GLN A 242 15.29 -5.69 1.11
CA GLN A 242 14.30 -5.15 2.02
C GLN A 242 13.20 -6.21 2.14
N SER A 243 13.20 -6.95 3.23
CA SER A 243 12.06 -7.73 3.65
C SER A 243 10.93 -6.76 3.99
N SER A 244 9.83 -6.79 3.22
CA SER A 244 8.62 -6.07 3.54
C SER A 244 7.97 -6.72 4.75
N SER A 245 8.27 -6.20 5.92
CA SER A 245 7.56 -6.55 7.14
C SER A 245 6.19 -5.89 7.14
N GLY A 246 5.20 -6.59 7.64
CA GLY A 246 3.79 -6.21 7.70
C GLY A 246 3.56 -4.72 7.95
N GLY A 247 2.84 -4.10 7.01
CA GLY A 247 2.64 -2.68 7.00
C GLY A 247 1.80 -2.19 8.16
N GLY A 248 2.47 -1.64 9.15
CA GLY A 248 1.80 -0.80 10.11
C GLY A 248 1.39 0.51 9.45
N VAL A 249 0.26 1.05 9.85
CA VAL A 249 -0.25 2.33 9.34
C VAL A 249 0.70 3.45 9.72
N LYS A 250 1.27 4.15 8.74
CA LYS A 250 2.02 5.39 8.97
C LYS A 250 1.05 6.56 9.12
N PRO A 251 1.39 7.59 9.94
CA PRO A 251 0.57 8.80 10.04
C PRO A 251 0.47 9.61 8.73
N ASP A 252 1.31 9.33 7.75
CA ASP A 252 1.31 9.98 6.44
C ASP A 252 0.50 9.18 5.42
N ARG A 253 -0.84 9.16 5.54
CA ARG A 253 -1.73 8.45 4.62
C ARG A 253 -1.36 6.98 4.43
N PHE A 254 -1.83 6.11 5.32
CA PHE A 254 -1.93 4.66 5.10
C PHE A 254 -0.65 3.91 4.74
N GLY A 255 0.36 4.09 5.57
CA GLY A 255 1.55 3.26 5.74
C GLY A 255 2.04 2.48 4.53
N GLY A 256 2.97 2.87 3.93
CA GLY A 256 3.79 2.30 2.90
C GLY A 256 4.72 3.39 2.41
N ASP A 257 5.93 3.07 2.08
CA ASP A 257 6.71 3.97 1.22
C ASP A 257 5.82 4.29 0.03
N LYS A 258 5.66 5.60 -0.27
CA LYS A 258 4.87 6.09 -1.38
C LYS A 258 5.14 5.22 -2.59
N ASN A 259 4.22 4.34 -2.92
CA ASN A 259 4.20 3.71 -4.21
C ASN A 259 3.55 4.73 -5.15
N ASP A 260 4.37 5.67 -5.64
CA ASP A 260 3.95 6.71 -6.57
C ASP A 260 3.20 6.13 -7.80
N GLU A 261 3.35 4.79 -8.03
CA GLU A 261 2.64 4.09 -9.10
C GLU A 261 1.14 3.88 -8.86
N LEU A 262 0.67 3.72 -7.62
CA LEU A 262 -0.78 3.56 -7.36
C LEU A 262 -1.47 4.92 -7.22
N ASP A 263 -0.84 5.87 -6.55
CA ASP A 263 -1.34 7.24 -6.51
C ASP A 263 -1.32 7.87 -7.90
N GLU A 264 -0.33 7.53 -8.75
CA GLU A 264 -0.35 7.86 -10.17
C GLU A 264 -1.41 7.06 -10.96
N LEU A 265 -1.88 5.89 -10.48
CA LEU A 265 -2.93 5.13 -11.15
C LEU A 265 -4.33 5.71 -10.93
N GLU A 266 -4.56 6.50 -9.89
CA GLU A 266 -5.89 7.06 -9.57
C GLU A 266 -5.96 8.61 -9.63
N SER A 267 -4.83 9.32 -9.71
CA SER A 267 -4.78 10.77 -9.92
C SER A 267 -4.78 11.12 -11.41
#